data_bfde771f82e47b96d6e7f7607a9f3dbe
#
_entry.id   bfde771f82e47b96d6e7f7607a9f3dbe
#
_cell.length_a   1.000
_cell.length_b   1.000
_cell.length_c   1.000
_cell.angle_alpha   90.00
_cell.angle_beta   90.00
_cell.angle_gamma   90.00
#
_symmetry.space_group_name_H-M   'P 1'
#
loop_
_entity.id
_entity.type
_entity.pdbx_description
1 polymer ?
#
loop_
_entity_poly.entity_id
_entity_poly.type
_entity_poly.pdbx_seq_one_letter_code
_entity_poly.pdbx_strand_id
1 'polypeptide(L)'
;MEQPQLTVGIISAGAVGTAVGEAFLRSGHHVHGAVARSDSSRTRASKRMPNVPIVQVEKAAHAALVVLAVPDPQLPEVIAEVAQYTQAGQMVMHTSGALGCEVLQPVTDTGALPLALHPAMTFTGAAEDTDRLHGCGWGVTADSEQGYAVAELLVQTLGGVPVVIPEHHRSAYHAAMAHAANHSVALISDALRMLDYVLDSGQAGAGERGAGSSLPPLQNPDSALLLRKLVHAAVDNALDRRLEGLTGPVAREDAPAVLRHVAALDELGVGLDPYIAMSERTAQMTGAVEIERVLSDYRIRRG
;
A
#
# COMPACT_ATOMS: atom_id res chain seq x y z
N MET A 1 -23.89 24.41 8.40
CA MET A 1 -24.42 23.45 9.39
C MET A 1 -23.22 22.81 10.04
N GLU A 2 -23.13 22.82 11.36
CA GLU A 2 -22.08 22.09 12.07
C GLU A 2 -22.27 20.59 11.80
N GLN A 3 -21.19 19.90 11.41
CA GLN A 3 -21.24 18.46 11.25
C GLN A 3 -21.47 17.80 12.60
N PRO A 4 -22.33 16.77 12.71
CA PRO A 4 -22.56 16.09 13.97
C PRO A 4 -21.25 15.43 14.44
N GLN A 5 -20.88 15.71 15.69
CA GLN A 5 -19.71 15.12 16.33
C GLN A 5 -19.99 13.66 16.67
N LEU A 6 -19.19 12.75 16.11
CA LEU A 6 -19.26 11.33 16.41
C LEU A 6 -18.32 10.96 17.57
N THR A 7 -18.71 9.96 18.35
CA THR A 7 -17.78 9.19 19.16
C THR A 7 -17.16 8.08 18.32
N VAL A 8 -15.84 7.93 18.36
CA VAL A 8 -15.08 6.96 17.56
C VAL A 8 -14.29 6.03 18.46
N GLY A 9 -14.41 4.73 18.25
CA GLY A 9 -13.59 3.71 18.90
C GLY A 9 -12.59 3.11 17.91
N ILE A 10 -11.31 3.06 18.26
CA ILE A 10 -10.26 2.52 17.41
C ILE A 10 -9.84 1.13 17.88
N ILE A 11 -10.13 0.11 17.13
CA ILE A 11 -9.67 -1.25 17.41
C ILE A 11 -8.36 -1.50 16.64
N SER A 12 -7.27 -1.57 17.39
CA SER A 12 -5.87 -1.59 16.95
C SER A 12 -5.30 -0.20 16.57
N ALA A 13 -4.53 0.39 17.51
CA ALA A 13 -3.73 1.59 17.28
C ALA A 13 -2.39 1.26 16.58
N GLY A 14 -2.44 0.45 15.49
CA GLY A 14 -1.34 0.22 14.57
C GLY A 14 -1.03 1.45 13.72
N ALA A 15 -0.29 1.29 12.61
CA ALA A 15 0.02 2.40 11.69
C ALA A 15 -1.27 3.02 11.13
N VAL A 16 -2.16 2.21 10.58
CA VAL A 16 -3.44 2.65 9.99
C VAL A 16 -4.38 3.22 11.05
N GLY A 17 -4.65 2.46 12.11
CA GLY A 17 -5.63 2.87 13.13
C GLY A 17 -5.22 4.15 13.86
N THR A 18 -3.92 4.39 14.07
CA THR A 18 -3.45 5.66 14.65
C THR A 18 -3.63 6.82 13.68
N ALA A 19 -3.28 6.65 12.39
CA ALA A 19 -3.44 7.70 11.39
C ALA A 19 -4.91 8.09 11.21
N VAL A 20 -5.80 7.10 11.09
CA VAL A 20 -7.25 7.31 10.96
C VAL A 20 -7.85 7.93 12.23
N GLY A 21 -7.45 7.43 13.41
CA GLY A 21 -7.91 7.98 14.70
C GLY A 21 -7.49 9.43 14.89
N GLU A 22 -6.24 9.77 14.57
CA GLU A 22 -5.76 11.15 14.60
C GLU A 22 -6.48 12.04 13.57
N ALA A 23 -6.78 11.52 12.38
CA ALA A 23 -7.56 12.25 11.38
C ALA A 23 -8.98 12.56 11.88
N PHE A 24 -9.65 11.63 12.55
CA PHE A 24 -10.95 11.89 13.18
C PHE A 24 -10.85 12.97 14.27
N LEU A 25 -9.82 12.95 15.12
CA LEU A 25 -9.58 14.01 16.12
C LEU A 25 -9.41 15.37 15.46
N ARG A 26 -8.60 15.45 14.39
CA ARG A 26 -8.34 16.69 13.66
C ARG A 26 -9.60 17.23 12.97
N SER A 27 -10.51 16.34 12.59
CA SER A 27 -11.80 16.69 11.99
C SER A 27 -12.89 17.03 13.02
N GLY A 28 -12.54 17.14 14.32
CA GLY A 28 -13.46 17.56 15.39
C GLY A 28 -14.30 16.43 15.98
N HIS A 29 -14.06 15.17 15.64
CA HIS A 29 -14.74 14.04 16.29
C HIS A 29 -14.07 13.66 17.60
N HIS A 30 -14.80 12.95 18.47
CA HIS A 30 -14.32 12.50 19.75
C HIS A 30 -13.85 11.05 19.68
N VAL A 31 -12.53 10.82 19.72
CA VAL A 31 -12.00 9.44 19.84
C VAL A 31 -12.14 9.00 21.28
N HIS A 32 -13.14 8.16 21.54
CA HIS A 32 -13.56 7.69 22.86
C HIS A 32 -12.52 6.76 23.52
N GLY A 33 -11.80 5.98 22.71
CA GLY A 33 -10.76 5.08 23.16
C GLY A 33 -10.08 4.34 22.02
N ALA A 34 -8.88 3.85 22.29
CA ALA A 34 -8.11 3.06 21.34
C ALA A 34 -7.60 1.77 21.98
N VAL A 35 -7.67 0.68 21.26
CA VAL A 35 -7.10 -0.62 21.67
C VAL A 35 -5.66 -0.71 21.14
N ALA A 36 -4.69 -0.95 22.01
CA ALA A 36 -3.28 -1.11 21.64
C ALA A 36 -2.68 -2.28 22.43
N ARG A 37 -2.33 -3.37 21.73
CA ARG A 37 -1.81 -4.60 22.35
C ARG A 37 -0.29 -4.57 22.53
N SER A 38 0.47 -4.05 21.56
CA SER A 38 1.94 -3.99 21.61
C SER A 38 2.45 -2.67 22.20
N ASP A 39 3.66 -2.68 22.77
CA ASP A 39 4.31 -1.49 23.28
C ASP A 39 4.55 -0.44 22.19
N SER A 40 4.87 -0.86 20.98
CA SER A 40 5.04 0.03 19.84
C SER A 40 3.71 0.74 19.48
N SER A 41 2.57 0.03 19.51
CA SER A 41 1.26 0.62 19.26
C SER A 41 0.83 1.57 20.39
N ARG A 42 1.11 1.23 21.64
CA ARG A 42 0.86 2.11 22.80
C ARG A 42 1.67 3.39 22.73
N THR A 43 2.97 3.26 22.41
CA THR A 43 3.87 4.43 22.25
C THR A 43 3.40 5.32 21.11
N ARG A 44 2.97 4.74 19.98
CA ARG A 44 2.45 5.50 18.84
C ARG A 44 1.16 6.24 19.22
N ALA A 45 0.20 5.53 19.81
CA ALA A 45 -1.07 6.13 20.25
C ALA A 45 -0.85 7.29 21.24
N SER A 46 0.02 7.10 22.25
CA SER A 46 0.29 8.15 23.25
C SER A 46 0.95 9.40 22.65
N LYS A 47 1.75 9.26 21.61
CA LYS A 47 2.40 10.40 20.92
C LYS A 47 1.44 11.14 20.00
N ARG A 48 0.58 10.42 19.29
CA ARG A 48 -0.22 10.98 18.20
C ARG A 48 -1.67 11.29 18.61
N MET A 49 -2.16 10.59 19.63
CA MET A 49 -3.49 10.78 20.23
C MET A 49 -3.36 10.90 21.75
N PRO A 50 -2.65 11.93 22.29
CA PRO A 50 -2.23 11.97 23.69
C PRO A 50 -3.40 11.99 24.69
N ASN A 51 -4.58 12.45 24.28
CA ASN A 51 -5.76 12.54 25.13
C ASN A 51 -6.72 11.34 24.95
N VAL A 52 -6.37 10.35 24.12
CA VAL A 52 -7.18 9.17 23.87
C VAL A 52 -6.76 8.06 24.83
N PRO A 53 -7.64 7.56 25.67
CA PRO A 53 -7.30 6.48 26.59
C PRO A 53 -7.10 5.16 25.85
N ILE A 54 -6.12 4.37 26.30
CA ILE A 54 -5.98 2.98 25.87
C ILE A 54 -6.98 2.15 26.66
N VAL A 55 -7.85 1.44 25.98
CA VAL A 55 -8.99 0.73 26.55
C VAL A 55 -9.07 -0.71 26.04
N GLN A 56 -9.96 -1.52 26.65
CA GLN A 56 -10.33 -2.85 26.14
C GLN A 56 -11.32 -2.72 24.96
N VAL A 57 -11.45 -3.79 24.17
CA VAL A 57 -12.32 -3.85 22.99
C VAL A 57 -13.76 -3.46 23.34
N GLU A 58 -14.31 -4.02 24.44
CA GLU A 58 -15.65 -3.70 24.95
C GLU A 58 -15.90 -2.18 25.00
N LYS A 59 -15.00 -1.45 25.65
CA LYS A 59 -15.15 -0.01 25.82
C LYS A 59 -15.04 0.76 24.51
N ALA A 60 -14.12 0.37 23.62
CA ALA A 60 -14.00 1.00 22.31
C ALA A 60 -15.21 0.71 21.41
N ALA A 61 -15.80 -0.48 21.52
CA ALA A 61 -16.97 -0.90 20.73
C ALA A 61 -18.28 -0.17 21.09
N HIS A 62 -18.34 0.57 22.20
CA HIS A 62 -19.53 1.38 22.57
C HIS A 62 -19.60 2.75 21.85
N ALA A 63 -18.66 3.06 20.97
CA ALA A 63 -18.66 4.30 20.19
C ALA A 63 -19.71 4.25 19.06
N ALA A 64 -20.16 5.42 18.59
CA ALA A 64 -21.09 5.52 17.46
C ALA A 64 -20.46 4.99 16.15
N LEU A 65 -19.15 5.16 15.99
CA LEU A 65 -18.35 4.59 14.91
C LEU A 65 -17.22 3.74 15.50
N VAL A 66 -17.16 2.47 15.13
CA VAL A 66 -16.07 1.56 15.48
C VAL A 66 -15.19 1.32 14.27
N VAL A 67 -13.89 1.60 14.40
CA VAL A 67 -12.88 1.43 13.33
C VAL A 67 -12.03 0.21 13.63
N LEU A 68 -12.08 -0.80 12.76
CA LEU A 68 -11.27 -2.02 12.83
C LEU A 68 -10.05 -1.89 11.92
N ALA A 69 -8.87 -1.63 12.50
CA ALA A 69 -7.62 -1.45 11.77
C ALA A 69 -6.61 -2.56 12.09
N VAL A 70 -7.09 -3.80 12.12
CA VAL A 70 -6.28 -5.01 12.33
C VAL A 70 -5.88 -5.64 11.00
N PRO A 71 -4.81 -6.45 10.94
CA PRO A 71 -4.47 -7.24 9.75
C PRO A 71 -5.61 -8.19 9.34
N ASP A 72 -5.78 -8.40 8.03
CA ASP A 72 -6.87 -9.22 7.47
C ASP A 72 -7.04 -10.60 8.13
N PRO A 73 -5.97 -11.37 8.45
CA PRO A 73 -6.13 -12.67 9.11
C PRO A 73 -6.75 -12.60 10.51
N GLN A 74 -6.66 -11.45 11.20
CA GLN A 74 -7.21 -11.25 12.53
C GLN A 74 -8.63 -10.66 12.50
N LEU A 75 -9.03 -10.13 11.35
CA LEU A 75 -10.28 -9.38 11.24
C LEU A 75 -11.52 -10.19 11.61
N PRO A 76 -11.69 -11.45 11.18
CA PRO A 76 -12.87 -12.25 11.56
C PRO A 76 -13.01 -12.48 13.06
N GLU A 77 -11.90 -12.76 13.77
CA GLU A 77 -11.88 -12.94 15.22
C GLU A 77 -12.26 -11.65 15.96
N VAL A 78 -11.68 -10.52 15.52
CA VAL A 78 -11.97 -9.21 16.11
C VAL A 78 -13.40 -8.78 15.85
N ILE A 79 -13.96 -9.05 14.68
CA ILE A 79 -15.36 -8.79 14.36
C ILE A 79 -16.29 -9.58 15.29
N ALA A 80 -16.01 -10.87 15.51
CA ALA A 80 -16.79 -11.71 16.40
C ALA A 80 -16.73 -11.22 17.86
N GLU A 81 -15.60 -10.69 18.32
CA GLU A 81 -15.45 -10.06 19.62
C GLU A 81 -16.26 -8.76 19.70
N VAL A 82 -16.12 -7.87 18.70
CA VAL A 82 -16.81 -6.56 18.66
C VAL A 82 -18.32 -6.74 18.55
N ALA A 83 -18.82 -7.74 17.83
CA ALA A 83 -20.24 -8.03 17.68
C ALA A 83 -20.95 -8.30 19.03
N GLN A 84 -20.22 -8.74 20.07
CA GLN A 84 -20.78 -8.95 21.42
C GLN A 84 -21.18 -7.64 22.12
N TYR A 85 -20.65 -6.51 21.65
CA TYR A 85 -20.82 -5.20 22.27
C TYR A 85 -21.52 -4.19 21.37
N THR A 86 -21.69 -4.51 20.08
CA THR A 86 -22.34 -3.62 19.10
C THR A 86 -23.86 -3.64 19.23
N GLN A 87 -24.47 -2.53 18.87
CA GLN A 87 -25.93 -2.33 18.95
C GLN A 87 -26.46 -1.72 17.65
N ALA A 88 -27.76 -1.84 17.44
CA ALA A 88 -28.43 -1.22 16.30
C ALA A 88 -28.19 0.30 16.26
N GLY A 89 -27.92 0.82 15.07
CA GLY A 89 -27.67 2.24 14.83
C GLY A 89 -26.20 2.65 14.98
N GLN A 90 -25.30 1.77 15.43
CA GLN A 90 -23.86 2.02 15.34
C GLN A 90 -23.34 1.80 13.90
N MET A 91 -22.19 2.35 13.61
CA MET A 91 -21.43 2.10 12.38
C MET A 91 -20.17 1.30 12.72
N VAL A 92 -19.88 0.25 11.97
CA VAL A 92 -18.64 -0.51 12.11
C VAL A 92 -17.92 -0.52 10.78
N MET A 93 -16.73 0.07 10.75
CA MET A 93 -15.90 0.08 9.56
C MET A 93 -14.62 -0.72 9.76
N HIS A 94 -14.14 -1.38 8.70
CA HIS A 94 -12.78 -1.89 8.65
C HIS A 94 -11.97 -1.24 7.53
N THR A 95 -10.64 -1.33 7.64
CA THR A 95 -9.70 -0.73 6.69
C THR A 95 -9.01 -1.74 5.77
N SER A 96 -9.50 -3.00 5.69
CA SER A 96 -8.97 -4.00 4.76
C SER A 96 -9.19 -3.58 3.30
N GLY A 97 -8.19 -3.78 2.47
CA GLY A 97 -8.31 -3.59 1.03
C GLY A 97 -8.97 -4.78 0.33
N ALA A 98 -8.74 -6.00 0.81
CA ALA A 98 -9.15 -7.24 0.18
C ALA A 98 -10.57 -7.69 0.53
N LEU A 99 -11.07 -7.30 1.72
CA LEU A 99 -12.37 -7.71 2.24
C LEU A 99 -13.40 -6.60 2.07
N GLY A 100 -14.64 -6.97 1.85
CA GLY A 100 -15.78 -6.06 1.78
C GLY A 100 -16.67 -6.13 3.01
N CYS A 101 -17.97 -5.82 2.87
CA CYS A 101 -18.90 -5.81 3.99
C CYS A 101 -19.34 -7.21 4.45
N GLU A 102 -19.22 -8.24 3.61
CA GLU A 102 -19.65 -9.61 3.95
C GLU A 102 -18.94 -10.13 5.21
N VAL A 103 -17.66 -9.80 5.42
CA VAL A 103 -16.92 -10.19 6.62
C VAL A 103 -17.51 -9.59 7.91
N LEU A 104 -18.24 -8.46 7.81
CA LEU A 104 -18.90 -7.78 8.92
C LEU A 104 -20.26 -8.36 9.27
N GLN A 105 -20.71 -9.48 8.65
CA GLN A 105 -22.01 -10.07 8.92
C GLN A 105 -22.34 -10.23 10.42
N PRO A 106 -21.41 -10.66 11.30
CA PRO A 106 -21.71 -10.76 12.73
C PRO A 106 -22.11 -9.44 13.40
N VAL A 107 -21.57 -8.29 12.94
CA VAL A 107 -21.99 -6.98 13.46
C VAL A 107 -23.22 -6.45 12.74
N THR A 108 -23.41 -6.78 11.47
CA THR A 108 -24.63 -6.46 10.72
C THR A 108 -25.86 -7.12 11.33
N ASP A 109 -25.73 -8.35 11.83
CA ASP A 109 -26.80 -9.09 12.51
C ASP A 109 -27.26 -8.40 13.81
N THR A 110 -26.45 -7.52 14.42
CA THR A 110 -26.85 -6.70 15.58
C THR A 110 -27.62 -5.43 15.18
N GLY A 111 -27.77 -5.15 13.89
CA GLY A 111 -28.36 -3.93 13.34
C GLY A 111 -27.38 -2.76 13.21
N ALA A 112 -26.07 -3.01 13.32
CA ALA A 112 -25.04 -2.01 13.04
C ALA A 112 -24.81 -1.92 11.51
N LEU A 113 -24.45 -0.72 11.04
CA LEU A 113 -24.16 -0.42 9.65
C LEU A 113 -22.73 -0.84 9.27
N PRO A 114 -22.54 -1.84 8.37
CA PRO A 114 -21.22 -2.30 7.97
C PRO A 114 -20.62 -1.40 6.89
N LEU A 115 -19.32 -1.07 7.01
CA LEU A 115 -18.60 -0.26 6.05
C LEU A 115 -17.19 -0.84 5.80
N ALA A 116 -16.78 -0.97 4.55
CA ALA A 116 -15.41 -1.31 4.17
C ALA A 116 -14.75 -0.08 3.52
N LEU A 117 -13.89 0.62 4.25
CA LEU A 117 -13.27 1.89 3.87
C LEU A 117 -11.74 1.76 3.88
N HIS A 118 -11.17 1.47 2.71
CA HIS A 118 -9.73 1.24 2.57
C HIS A 118 -9.01 2.49 2.05
N PRO A 119 -8.16 3.16 2.86
CA PRO A 119 -7.31 4.24 2.37
C PRO A 119 -6.21 3.68 1.46
N ALA A 120 -6.23 4.06 0.16
CA ALA A 120 -5.33 3.53 -0.85
C ALA A 120 -3.94 4.20 -0.78
N MET A 121 -3.23 3.96 0.33
CA MET A 121 -1.87 4.46 0.56
C MET A 121 -1.05 3.50 1.42
N THR A 122 0.26 3.72 1.47
CA THR A 122 1.16 2.98 2.35
C THR A 122 1.26 3.68 3.71
N PHE A 123 1.24 2.89 4.79
CA PHE A 123 1.37 3.39 6.16
C PHE A 123 2.66 2.91 6.79
N THR A 124 3.47 3.84 7.25
CA THR A 124 4.75 3.57 7.92
C THR A 124 4.65 3.68 9.45
N GLY A 125 3.54 4.23 9.95
CA GLY A 125 3.34 4.59 11.35
C GLY A 125 3.93 5.95 11.73
N ALA A 126 4.47 6.70 10.77
CA ALA A 126 4.98 8.05 10.94
C ALA A 126 3.84 9.10 11.02
N ALA A 127 4.15 10.30 11.49
CA ALA A 127 3.15 11.36 11.67
C ALA A 127 2.56 11.82 10.32
N GLU A 128 3.36 11.82 9.30
CA GLU A 128 3.00 12.21 7.93
C GLU A 128 1.92 11.31 7.31
N ASP A 129 1.71 10.10 7.83
CA ASP A 129 0.65 9.22 7.34
C ASP A 129 -0.73 9.86 7.50
N THR A 130 -0.97 10.63 8.57
CA THR A 130 -2.24 11.35 8.78
C THR A 130 -2.42 12.48 7.76
N ASP A 131 -1.36 13.23 7.48
CA ASP A 131 -1.41 14.32 6.48
C ASP A 131 -1.68 13.79 5.08
N ARG A 132 -1.14 12.60 4.75
CA ARG A 132 -1.32 11.91 3.46
C ARG A 132 -2.71 11.35 3.24
N LEU A 133 -3.55 11.25 4.27
CA LEU A 133 -4.96 10.90 4.11
C LEU A 133 -5.73 11.98 3.35
N HIS A 134 -5.29 13.24 3.44
CA HIS A 134 -5.87 14.32 2.66
C HIS A 134 -5.56 14.14 1.16
N GLY A 135 -6.61 14.12 0.34
CA GLY A 135 -6.52 13.84 -1.10
C GLY A 135 -6.30 12.36 -1.45
N CYS A 136 -6.16 11.46 -0.45
CA CYS A 136 -6.05 10.03 -0.68
C CYS A 136 -7.35 9.47 -1.24
N GLY A 137 -7.27 8.61 -2.26
CA GLY A 137 -8.39 7.79 -2.71
C GLY A 137 -8.75 6.72 -1.67
N TRP A 138 -10.04 6.55 -1.39
CA TRP A 138 -10.53 5.50 -0.50
C TRP A 138 -11.42 4.55 -1.25
N GLY A 139 -11.06 3.25 -1.27
CA GLY A 139 -11.93 2.20 -1.78
C GLY A 139 -13.09 1.97 -0.82
N VAL A 140 -14.32 2.27 -1.27
CA VAL A 140 -15.54 2.23 -0.48
C VAL A 140 -16.43 1.06 -0.91
N THR A 141 -16.85 0.23 0.05
CA THR A 141 -17.92 -0.75 -0.14
C THR A 141 -18.90 -0.66 1.03
N ALA A 142 -20.17 -0.71 0.74
CA ALA A 142 -21.27 -0.74 1.70
C ALA A 142 -22.35 -1.72 1.20
N ASP A 143 -23.26 -2.14 2.07
CA ASP A 143 -24.33 -3.08 1.77
C ASP A 143 -25.65 -2.41 1.36
N SER A 144 -25.74 -1.07 1.49
CA SER A 144 -26.96 -0.31 1.28
C SER A 144 -26.66 1.09 0.76
N GLU A 145 -27.64 1.75 0.14
CA GLU A 145 -27.53 3.15 -0.29
C GLU A 145 -27.20 4.08 0.90
N GLN A 146 -27.81 3.83 2.06
CA GLN A 146 -27.52 4.57 3.28
C GLN A 146 -26.05 4.37 3.69
N GLY A 147 -25.54 3.13 3.61
CA GLY A 147 -24.15 2.81 3.89
C GLY A 147 -23.19 3.57 2.99
N TYR A 148 -23.46 3.62 1.69
CA TYR A 148 -22.64 4.40 0.74
C TYR A 148 -22.65 5.91 1.05
N ALA A 149 -23.84 6.50 1.37
CA ALA A 149 -23.92 7.91 1.73
C ALA A 149 -23.14 8.25 3.02
N VAL A 150 -23.21 7.37 4.02
CA VAL A 150 -22.43 7.51 5.26
C VAL A 150 -20.93 7.35 5.00
N ALA A 151 -20.54 6.34 4.22
CA ALA A 151 -19.15 6.09 3.86
C ALA A 151 -18.52 7.28 3.12
N GLU A 152 -19.25 7.85 2.15
CA GLU A 152 -18.82 9.06 1.42
C GLU A 152 -18.57 10.21 2.38
N LEU A 153 -19.53 10.49 3.27
CA LEU A 153 -19.40 11.57 4.25
C LEU A 153 -18.21 11.36 5.19
N LEU A 154 -17.99 10.13 5.69
CA LEU A 154 -16.86 9.81 6.57
C LEU A 154 -15.53 10.03 5.85
N VAL A 155 -15.39 9.54 4.62
CA VAL A 155 -14.16 9.70 3.82
C VAL A 155 -13.88 11.17 3.53
N GLN A 156 -14.90 11.94 3.12
CA GLN A 156 -14.76 13.39 2.86
C GLN A 156 -14.39 14.16 4.14
N THR A 157 -14.96 13.78 5.28
CA THR A 157 -14.61 14.35 6.59
C THR A 157 -13.13 14.17 6.93
N LEU A 158 -12.54 13.06 6.51
CA LEU A 158 -11.10 12.80 6.67
C LEU A 158 -10.23 13.44 5.55
N GLY A 159 -10.85 14.23 4.67
CA GLY A 159 -10.17 14.88 3.54
C GLY A 159 -9.84 13.94 2.38
N GLY A 160 -10.36 12.70 2.38
CA GLY A 160 -10.16 11.72 1.33
C GLY A 160 -11.17 11.83 0.18
N VAL A 161 -10.94 11.04 -0.86
CA VAL A 161 -11.80 10.96 -2.05
C VAL A 161 -12.41 9.56 -2.13
N PRO A 162 -13.73 9.40 -1.97
CA PRO A 162 -14.37 8.08 -2.02
C PRO A 162 -14.45 7.55 -3.45
N VAL A 163 -14.11 6.27 -3.61
CA VAL A 163 -14.21 5.51 -4.87
C VAL A 163 -14.94 4.21 -4.59
N VAL A 164 -16.08 4.00 -5.19
CA VAL A 164 -16.89 2.80 -4.97
C VAL A 164 -16.20 1.57 -5.57
N ILE A 165 -16.02 0.56 -4.75
CA ILE A 165 -15.50 -0.75 -5.14
C ILE A 165 -16.59 -1.79 -4.88
N PRO A 166 -17.09 -2.51 -5.91
CA PRO A 166 -18.07 -3.57 -5.72
C PRO A 166 -17.51 -4.68 -4.80
N GLU A 167 -18.38 -5.27 -3.96
CA GLU A 167 -18.02 -6.31 -2.99
C GLU A 167 -17.17 -7.42 -3.63
N HIS A 168 -17.66 -8.01 -4.71
CA HIS A 168 -17.01 -9.13 -5.40
C HIS A 168 -15.70 -8.77 -6.13
N HIS A 169 -15.35 -7.49 -6.21
CA HIS A 169 -14.10 -7.02 -6.81
C HIS A 169 -13.04 -6.59 -5.79
N ARG A 170 -13.32 -6.65 -4.48
CA ARG A 170 -12.38 -6.22 -3.43
C ARG A 170 -11.02 -6.91 -3.54
N SER A 171 -10.99 -8.23 -3.72
CA SER A 171 -9.72 -8.96 -3.85
C SER A 171 -8.92 -8.55 -5.10
N ALA A 172 -9.58 -8.35 -6.24
CA ALA A 172 -8.92 -7.86 -7.46
C ALA A 172 -8.43 -6.41 -7.31
N TYR A 173 -9.23 -5.55 -6.69
CA TYR A 173 -8.83 -4.19 -6.34
C TYR A 173 -7.57 -4.20 -5.45
N HIS A 174 -7.56 -4.99 -4.38
CA HIS A 174 -6.39 -5.07 -3.48
C HIS A 174 -5.16 -5.65 -4.17
N ALA A 175 -5.34 -6.64 -5.05
CA ALA A 175 -4.25 -7.17 -5.88
C ALA A 175 -3.64 -6.08 -6.78
N ALA A 176 -4.47 -5.21 -7.38
CA ALA A 176 -3.97 -4.09 -8.17
C ALA A 176 -3.18 -3.08 -7.32
N MET A 177 -3.66 -2.76 -6.10
CA MET A 177 -2.95 -1.89 -5.16
C MET A 177 -1.60 -2.49 -4.74
N ALA A 178 -1.58 -3.77 -4.37
CA ALA A 178 -0.37 -4.50 -4.02
C ALA A 178 0.62 -4.58 -5.20
N HIS A 179 0.11 -4.83 -6.41
CA HIS A 179 0.92 -4.86 -7.63
C HIS A 179 1.61 -3.51 -7.86
N ALA A 180 0.87 -2.41 -7.79
CA ALA A 180 1.42 -1.08 -7.98
C ALA A 180 2.40 -0.68 -6.88
N ALA A 181 2.07 -0.89 -5.60
CA ALA A 181 2.90 -0.44 -4.48
C ALA A 181 4.09 -1.38 -4.23
N ASN A 182 3.82 -2.67 -3.99
CA ASN A 182 4.86 -3.60 -3.53
C ASN A 182 5.87 -3.94 -4.63
N HIS A 183 5.39 -4.16 -5.86
CA HIS A 183 6.28 -4.48 -6.97
C HIS A 183 7.09 -3.26 -7.42
N SER A 184 6.58 -2.03 -7.25
CA SER A 184 7.39 -0.83 -7.45
C SER A 184 8.56 -0.74 -6.46
N VAL A 185 8.34 -1.10 -5.20
CA VAL A 185 9.44 -1.16 -4.21
C VAL A 185 10.46 -2.22 -4.61
N ALA A 186 10.05 -3.40 -5.06
CA ALA A 186 10.95 -4.45 -5.52
C ALA A 186 11.77 -3.99 -6.73
N LEU A 187 11.11 -3.42 -7.75
CA LEU A 187 11.74 -2.89 -8.97
C LEU A 187 12.78 -1.82 -8.66
N ILE A 188 12.43 -0.85 -7.79
CA ILE A 188 13.35 0.22 -7.40
C ILE A 188 14.52 -0.34 -6.59
N SER A 189 14.28 -1.32 -5.72
CA SER A 189 15.34 -1.97 -4.93
C SER A 189 16.33 -2.72 -5.83
N ASP A 190 15.87 -3.39 -6.87
CA ASP A 190 16.74 -4.04 -7.86
C ASP A 190 17.58 -2.99 -8.61
N ALA A 191 16.98 -1.90 -9.06
CA ALA A 191 17.69 -0.81 -9.75
C ALA A 191 18.74 -0.13 -8.85
N LEU A 192 18.43 0.09 -7.56
CA LEU A 192 19.39 0.60 -6.58
C LEU A 192 20.58 -0.35 -6.43
N ARG A 193 20.33 -1.66 -6.32
CA ARG A 193 21.40 -2.66 -6.21
C ARG A 193 22.30 -2.69 -7.46
N MET A 194 21.72 -2.59 -8.66
CA MET A 194 22.51 -2.49 -9.90
C MET A 194 23.42 -1.26 -9.89
N LEU A 195 22.89 -0.11 -9.47
CA LEU A 195 23.67 1.14 -9.38
C LEU A 195 24.75 1.08 -8.31
N ASP A 196 24.44 0.55 -7.14
CA ASP A 196 25.43 0.36 -6.06
C ASP A 196 26.63 -0.47 -6.57
N TYR A 197 26.38 -1.53 -7.33
CA TYR A 197 27.44 -2.32 -7.95
C TYR A 197 28.28 -1.51 -8.96
N VAL A 198 27.64 -0.75 -9.81
CA VAL A 198 28.32 0.11 -10.80
C VAL A 198 29.20 1.16 -10.13
N LEU A 199 28.68 1.80 -9.09
CA LEU A 199 29.36 2.89 -8.40
C LEU A 199 30.48 2.39 -7.49
N ASP A 200 30.29 1.26 -6.80
CA ASP A 200 31.26 0.69 -5.87
C ASP A 200 32.38 -0.10 -6.58
N SER A 201 32.12 -0.66 -7.77
CA SER A 201 33.16 -1.36 -8.55
C SER A 201 34.29 -0.46 -9.02
N GLY A 202 34.03 0.85 -9.10
CA GLY A 202 35.07 1.86 -9.36
C GLY A 202 35.98 2.18 -8.16
N GLN A 203 35.60 1.76 -6.94
CA GLN A 203 36.35 2.05 -5.69
C GLN A 203 37.07 0.86 -5.10
N ALA A 204 36.64 -0.37 -5.38
CA ALA A 204 37.27 -1.61 -4.91
C ALA A 204 38.01 -2.27 -6.08
N GLY A 205 39.35 -2.35 -5.99
CA GLY A 205 40.12 -3.21 -6.87
C GLY A 205 39.49 -4.62 -6.92
N ALA A 206 39.40 -5.20 -8.11
CA ALA A 206 38.77 -6.49 -8.39
C ALA A 206 39.37 -7.63 -7.53
N GLY A 207 38.84 -7.80 -6.33
CA GLY A 207 39.21 -8.83 -5.35
C GLY A 207 37.97 -9.58 -4.91
N GLU A 208 37.81 -10.80 -5.45
CA GLU A 208 37.12 -11.97 -4.86
C GLU A 208 35.79 -11.71 -4.12
N ARG A 209 34.70 -11.59 -4.85
CA ARG A 209 33.36 -11.81 -4.30
C ARG A 209 32.84 -13.16 -4.80
N GLY A 210 32.96 -14.20 -3.95
CA GLY A 210 32.50 -15.55 -4.24
C GLY A 210 30.98 -15.60 -4.46
N ALA A 211 30.57 -16.38 -5.45
CA ALA A 211 29.18 -16.77 -5.67
C ALA A 211 28.67 -17.52 -4.43
N GLY A 212 27.75 -16.92 -3.67
CA GLY A 212 27.08 -17.58 -2.55
C GLY A 212 26.86 -16.77 -1.27
N SER A 213 27.30 -15.52 -1.16
CA SER A 213 27.00 -14.71 0.03
C SER A 213 25.71 -13.93 -0.15
N SER A 214 24.82 -13.96 0.87
CA SER A 214 23.79 -12.93 1.03
C SER A 214 24.48 -11.57 0.97
N LEU A 215 24.24 -10.84 -0.12
CA LEU A 215 24.91 -9.56 -0.37
C LEU A 215 24.60 -8.61 0.79
N PRO A 216 25.63 -7.95 1.37
CA PRO A 216 25.38 -6.87 2.34
C PRO A 216 24.52 -5.79 1.68
N PRO A 217 23.71 -5.06 2.46
CA PRO A 217 22.98 -3.94 1.93
C PRO A 217 23.97 -2.88 1.44
N LEU A 218 24.20 -2.86 0.13
CA LEU A 218 24.90 -1.75 -0.51
C LEU A 218 24.01 -0.52 -0.37
N GLN A 219 24.53 0.57 0.15
CA GLN A 219 23.80 1.81 0.35
C GLN A 219 24.67 2.97 -0.14
N ASN A 220 24.88 3.01 -1.45
CA ASN A 220 25.51 4.17 -2.04
C ASN A 220 24.49 5.31 -2.14
N PRO A 221 24.69 6.45 -1.48
CA PRO A 221 23.74 7.56 -1.49
C PRO A 221 23.51 8.13 -2.90
N ASP A 222 24.49 8.01 -3.79
CA ASP A 222 24.39 8.50 -5.15
C ASP A 222 23.43 7.64 -6.00
N SER A 223 23.28 6.35 -5.71
CA SER A 223 22.28 5.50 -6.36
C SER A 223 20.85 6.04 -6.19
N ALA A 224 20.48 6.40 -4.98
CA ALA A 224 19.19 7.01 -4.68
C ALA A 224 19.04 8.40 -5.30
N LEU A 225 20.13 9.19 -5.34
CA LEU A 225 20.13 10.50 -5.97
C LEU A 225 19.86 10.41 -7.48
N LEU A 226 20.51 9.47 -8.18
CA LEU A 226 20.32 9.24 -9.61
C LEU A 226 18.89 8.78 -9.94
N LEU A 227 18.30 7.91 -9.13
CA LEU A 227 16.97 7.35 -9.41
C LEU A 227 15.81 8.26 -9.01
N ARG A 228 15.96 9.10 -8.00
CA ARG A 228 14.85 9.82 -7.38
C ARG A 228 13.98 10.57 -8.39
N LYS A 229 14.56 11.48 -9.16
CA LYS A 229 13.78 12.26 -10.14
C LYS A 229 13.31 11.43 -11.31
N LEU A 230 14.12 10.45 -11.75
CA LEU A 230 13.76 9.56 -12.85
C LEU A 230 12.52 8.72 -12.50
N VAL A 231 12.50 8.10 -11.31
CA VAL A 231 11.39 7.24 -10.88
C VAL A 231 10.12 8.07 -10.67
N HIS A 232 10.22 9.24 -10.00
CA HIS A 232 9.03 10.09 -9.82
C HIS A 232 8.43 10.50 -11.17
N ALA A 233 9.25 10.96 -12.13
CA ALA A 233 8.76 11.32 -13.45
C ALA A 233 8.16 10.13 -14.22
N ALA A 234 8.74 8.94 -14.08
CA ALA A 234 8.19 7.74 -14.70
C ALA A 234 6.81 7.35 -14.12
N VAL A 235 6.66 7.45 -12.79
CA VAL A 235 5.37 7.19 -12.10
C VAL A 235 4.33 8.23 -12.52
N ASP A 236 4.65 9.53 -12.49
CA ASP A 236 3.73 10.60 -12.90
C ASP A 236 3.29 10.41 -14.36
N ASN A 237 4.24 10.15 -15.28
CA ASN A 237 3.91 9.86 -16.69
C ASN A 237 3.02 8.63 -16.84
N ALA A 238 3.24 7.57 -16.07
CA ALA A 238 2.42 6.37 -16.13
C ALA A 238 0.99 6.61 -15.64
N LEU A 239 0.81 7.40 -14.57
CA LEU A 239 -0.49 7.75 -14.03
C LEU A 239 -1.27 8.69 -14.97
N ASP A 240 -0.60 9.66 -15.59
CA ASP A 240 -1.22 10.67 -16.43
C ASP A 240 -1.48 10.18 -17.87
N ARG A 241 -0.54 9.40 -18.43
CA ARG A 241 -0.49 9.04 -19.87
C ARG A 241 -0.53 7.55 -20.14
N ARG A 242 -0.49 6.70 -19.11
CA ARG A 242 -0.44 5.25 -19.24
C ARG A 242 0.75 4.82 -20.13
N LEU A 243 0.53 3.91 -21.07
CA LEU A 243 1.58 3.42 -22.00
C LEU A 243 2.14 4.50 -22.94
N GLU A 244 1.40 5.56 -23.22
CA GLU A 244 1.89 6.69 -24.03
C GLU A 244 3.03 7.45 -23.35
N GLY A 245 3.12 7.35 -22.00
CA GLY A 245 4.23 7.89 -21.21
C GLY A 245 5.50 7.03 -21.21
N LEU A 246 5.45 5.82 -21.79
CA LEU A 246 6.57 4.91 -21.79
C LEU A 246 7.64 5.33 -22.81
N THR A 247 8.89 5.33 -22.36
CA THR A 247 10.07 5.63 -23.18
C THR A 247 11.14 4.54 -22.99
N GLY A 248 12.24 4.65 -23.70
CA GLY A 248 13.37 3.74 -23.52
C GLY A 248 13.55 2.75 -24.66
N PRO A 249 14.58 1.87 -24.59
CA PRO A 249 14.97 1.01 -25.69
C PRO A 249 13.91 -0.02 -26.05
N VAL A 250 13.19 -0.59 -25.09
CA VAL A 250 12.12 -1.57 -25.37
C VAL A 250 10.98 -0.92 -26.16
N ALA A 251 10.52 0.27 -25.74
CA ALA A 251 9.44 0.98 -26.43
C ALA A 251 9.82 1.44 -27.84
N ARG A 252 11.13 1.59 -28.11
CA ARG A 252 11.65 1.93 -29.47
C ARG A 252 12.13 0.72 -30.26
N GLU A 253 11.90 -0.48 -29.78
CA GLU A 253 12.37 -1.74 -30.37
C GLU A 253 13.90 -1.78 -30.61
N ASP A 254 14.70 -1.09 -29.79
CA ASP A 254 16.16 -1.08 -29.88
C ASP A 254 16.74 -2.37 -29.27
N ALA A 255 16.59 -3.48 -30.01
CA ALA A 255 17.11 -4.79 -29.61
C ALA A 255 18.63 -4.79 -29.34
N PRO A 256 19.48 -4.10 -30.12
CA PRO A 256 20.89 -4.00 -29.80
C PRO A 256 21.17 -3.35 -28.43
N ALA A 257 20.43 -2.31 -28.03
CA ALA A 257 20.59 -1.69 -26.71
C ALA A 257 20.17 -2.65 -25.59
N VAL A 258 19.03 -3.33 -25.74
CA VAL A 258 18.55 -4.32 -24.76
C VAL A 258 19.56 -5.45 -24.57
N LEU A 259 20.13 -5.99 -25.66
CA LEU A 259 21.15 -7.04 -25.58
C LEU A 259 22.45 -6.55 -24.92
N ARG A 260 22.86 -5.30 -25.13
CA ARG A 260 24.01 -4.71 -24.41
C ARG A 260 23.73 -4.62 -22.90
N HIS A 261 22.51 -4.26 -22.50
CA HIS A 261 22.14 -4.23 -21.08
C HIS A 261 22.16 -5.64 -20.47
N VAL A 262 21.61 -6.62 -21.18
CA VAL A 262 21.61 -8.03 -20.76
C VAL A 262 23.05 -8.52 -20.56
N ALA A 263 23.95 -8.30 -21.53
CA ALA A 263 25.37 -8.70 -21.44
C ALA A 263 26.08 -8.03 -20.25
N ALA A 264 25.86 -6.72 -20.05
CA ALA A 264 26.47 -5.99 -18.94
C ALA A 264 25.97 -6.51 -17.56
N LEU A 265 24.67 -6.78 -17.42
CA LEU A 265 24.11 -7.30 -16.16
C LEU A 265 24.52 -8.76 -15.90
N ASP A 266 24.70 -9.57 -16.94
CA ASP A 266 25.25 -10.93 -16.83
C ASP A 266 26.71 -10.91 -16.34
N GLU A 267 27.53 -10.02 -16.90
CA GLU A 267 28.92 -9.82 -16.46
C GLU A 267 29.00 -9.32 -15.02
N LEU A 268 28.13 -8.40 -14.63
CA LEU A 268 28.04 -7.89 -13.25
C LEU A 268 27.50 -8.93 -12.26
N GLY A 269 26.75 -9.93 -12.73
CA GLY A 269 26.12 -10.96 -11.89
C GLY A 269 24.98 -10.40 -10.98
N VAL A 270 24.37 -9.26 -11.33
CA VAL A 270 23.34 -8.61 -10.53
C VAL A 270 22.18 -8.11 -11.40
N GLY A 271 20.95 -8.33 -10.95
CA GLY A 271 19.75 -7.74 -11.52
C GLY A 271 19.34 -8.25 -12.92
N LEU A 272 19.99 -9.28 -13.46
CA LEU A 272 19.73 -9.78 -14.82
C LEU A 272 18.31 -10.34 -14.96
N ASP A 273 17.91 -11.26 -14.09
CA ASP A 273 16.60 -11.91 -14.18
C ASP A 273 15.43 -10.93 -14.02
N PRO A 274 15.42 -10.03 -13.02
CA PRO A 274 14.42 -8.96 -12.94
C PRO A 274 14.39 -8.07 -14.19
N TYR A 275 15.55 -7.69 -14.72
CA TYR A 275 15.63 -6.85 -15.91
C TYR A 275 15.00 -7.54 -17.13
N ILE A 276 15.32 -8.81 -17.37
CA ILE A 276 14.76 -9.59 -18.47
C ILE A 276 13.24 -9.72 -18.30
N ALA A 277 12.76 -10.10 -17.11
CA ALA A 277 11.34 -10.28 -16.85
C ALA A 277 10.52 -8.99 -17.09
N MET A 278 11.03 -7.84 -16.64
CA MET A 278 10.38 -6.55 -16.87
C MET A 278 10.50 -6.09 -18.33
N SER A 279 11.59 -6.37 -19.02
CA SER A 279 11.75 -6.06 -20.45
C SER A 279 10.79 -6.88 -21.30
N GLU A 280 10.64 -8.18 -21.02
CA GLU A 280 9.65 -9.05 -21.68
C GLU A 280 8.22 -8.53 -21.43
N ARG A 281 7.89 -8.21 -20.17
CA ARG A 281 6.57 -7.64 -19.85
C ARG A 281 6.32 -6.32 -20.58
N THR A 282 7.31 -5.45 -20.66
CA THR A 282 7.23 -4.18 -21.37
C THR A 282 7.03 -4.40 -22.87
N ALA A 283 7.77 -5.34 -23.46
CA ALA A 283 7.64 -5.71 -24.87
C ALA A 283 6.23 -6.21 -25.21
N GLN A 284 5.67 -7.10 -24.36
CA GLN A 284 4.28 -7.57 -24.50
C GLN A 284 3.26 -6.42 -24.48
N MET A 285 3.47 -5.44 -23.60
CA MET A 285 2.55 -4.29 -23.47
C MET A 285 2.64 -3.33 -24.65
N THR A 286 3.81 -3.22 -25.30
CA THR A 286 4.06 -2.32 -26.43
C THR A 286 3.95 -3.01 -27.78
N GLY A 287 3.87 -4.35 -27.82
CA GLY A 287 3.91 -5.13 -29.07
C GLY A 287 5.30 -5.16 -29.72
N ALA A 288 6.38 -4.99 -28.93
CA ALA A 288 7.77 -5.00 -29.41
C ALA A 288 8.26 -6.43 -29.66
N VAL A 289 7.81 -7.04 -30.73
CA VAL A 289 8.01 -8.47 -31.07
C VAL A 289 9.49 -8.84 -31.18
N GLU A 290 10.33 -7.96 -31.74
CA GLU A 290 11.76 -8.22 -31.87
C GLU A 290 12.45 -8.30 -30.51
N ILE A 291 12.01 -7.49 -29.51
CA ILE A 291 12.54 -7.57 -28.15
C ILE A 291 12.15 -8.90 -27.51
N GLU A 292 10.88 -9.32 -27.63
CA GLU A 292 10.43 -10.62 -27.11
C GLU A 292 11.28 -11.77 -27.68
N ARG A 293 11.51 -11.74 -28.98
CA ARG A 293 12.31 -12.76 -29.70
C ARG A 293 13.74 -12.82 -29.15
N VAL A 294 14.45 -11.69 -29.10
CA VAL A 294 15.87 -11.70 -28.66
C VAL A 294 16.05 -12.08 -27.20
N LEU A 295 15.11 -11.73 -26.33
CA LEU A 295 15.15 -12.12 -24.89
C LEU A 295 14.84 -13.60 -24.72
N SER A 296 13.89 -14.15 -25.46
CA SER A 296 13.58 -15.57 -25.50
C SER A 296 14.78 -16.40 -25.99
N ASP A 297 15.40 -16.00 -27.10
CA ASP A 297 16.60 -16.64 -27.65
C ASP A 297 17.77 -16.61 -26.61
N TYR A 298 17.92 -15.52 -25.89
CA TYR A 298 18.93 -15.40 -24.83
C TYR A 298 18.70 -16.40 -23.69
N ARG A 299 17.46 -16.54 -23.21
CA ARG A 299 17.11 -17.49 -22.16
C ARG A 299 17.37 -18.94 -22.57
N ILE A 300 17.01 -19.30 -23.81
CA ILE A 300 17.23 -20.66 -24.35
C ILE A 300 18.73 -21.00 -24.39
N ARG A 301 19.60 -20.03 -24.71
CA ARG A 301 21.06 -20.26 -24.76
C ARG A 301 21.72 -20.38 -23.41
N ARG A 302 21.10 -19.85 -22.35
CA ARG A 302 21.63 -19.85 -20.99
C ARG A 302 21.17 -21.06 -20.16
N GLY A 303 20.00 -21.64 -20.45
CA GLY A 303 19.44 -22.83 -19.79
C GLY A 303 19.89 -24.11 -20.41
#